data_1b8081ee7bf428bb308dd00c433283a4
#
_entry.id   1b8081ee7bf428bb308dd00c433283a4
#
_cell.length_a   1.000
_cell.length_b   1.000
_cell.length_c   1.000
_cell.angle_alpha   90.00
_cell.angle_beta   90.00
_cell.angle_gamma   90.00
#
_symmetry.space_group_name_H-M   'P 1'
#
loop_
_entity.id
_entity.type
_entity.pdbx_description
1 polymer ?
#
loop_
_entity_poly.entity_id
_entity_poly.type
_entity_poly.pdbx_seq_one_letter_code
_entity_poly.pdbx_strand_id
1 'polypeptide(L)'
;MRTYVVWCPDLGQEQEDGATIPATDPADAAEGWAEWHDRSSAEYRIASGREEIVIVRDVETGEQREWIVRGEAMPYYTAQPG
;
A
#
# COMPACT_ATOMS: atom_id res chain seq x y z
N MET A 1 9.25 1.62 15.21
CA MET A 1 8.64 1.77 13.88
C MET A 1 9.53 1.09 12.85
N ARG A 2 8.96 0.29 11.99
CA ARG A 2 9.70 -0.44 10.95
C ARG A 2 9.60 0.28 9.62
N THR A 3 10.48 -0.07 8.71
CA THR A 3 10.48 0.48 7.35
C THR A 3 10.06 -0.61 6.37
N TYR A 4 9.11 -0.25 5.51
CA TYR A 4 8.58 -1.16 4.49
C TYR A 4 8.71 -0.53 3.12
N VAL A 5 8.87 -1.36 2.09
CA VAL A 5 8.75 -0.95 0.70
C VAL A 5 7.44 -1.52 0.18
N VAL A 6 6.61 -0.67 -0.41
CA VAL A 6 5.28 -1.05 -0.90
C VAL A 6 5.16 -0.68 -2.37
N TRP A 7 4.72 -1.61 -3.19
CA TRP A 7 4.50 -1.37 -4.62
C TRP A 7 3.27 -2.12 -5.11
N CYS A 8 2.70 -1.66 -6.22
CA CYS A 8 1.51 -2.25 -6.81
C CYS A 8 1.82 -2.84 -8.18
N PRO A 9 1.91 -4.18 -8.31
CA PRO A 9 2.18 -4.82 -9.58
C PRO A 9 1.13 -4.56 -10.65
N ASP A 10 -0.13 -4.40 -10.25
CA ASP A 10 -1.24 -4.14 -11.17
C ASP A 10 -1.12 -2.78 -11.87
N LEU A 11 -0.34 -1.87 -11.30
CA LEU A 11 -0.03 -0.57 -11.90
C LEU A 11 1.29 -0.59 -12.66
N GLY A 12 1.87 -1.77 -12.88
CA GLY A 12 3.14 -1.91 -13.58
C GLY A 12 4.35 -1.56 -12.72
N GLN A 13 4.21 -1.49 -11.41
CA GLN A 13 5.30 -1.17 -10.51
C GLN A 13 6.07 -2.43 -10.12
N GLU A 14 7.37 -2.27 -9.92
CA GLU A 14 8.26 -3.28 -9.38
C GLU A 14 8.79 -2.81 -8.03
N GLN A 15 9.57 -3.64 -7.36
CA GLN A 15 10.16 -3.27 -6.07
C GLN A 15 10.95 -1.97 -6.13
N GLU A 16 11.67 -1.74 -7.21
CA GLU A 16 12.48 -0.50 -7.42
C GLU A 16 11.61 0.75 -7.53
N ASP A 17 10.34 0.58 -7.93
CA ASP A 17 9.38 1.68 -8.04
C ASP A 17 8.59 1.89 -6.74
N GLY A 18 8.84 1.06 -5.74
CA GLY A 18 8.11 1.06 -4.49
C GLY A 18 8.36 2.30 -3.64
N ALA A 19 7.35 2.65 -2.86
CA ALA A 19 7.46 3.71 -1.88
C ALA A 19 8.00 3.15 -0.56
N THR A 20 8.93 3.87 0.07
CA THR A 20 9.45 3.52 1.38
C THR A 20 8.55 4.14 2.44
N ILE A 21 7.90 3.31 3.24
CA ILE A 21 6.89 3.76 4.19
C ILE A 21 7.25 3.28 5.60
N PRO A 22 7.44 4.19 6.55
CA PRO A 22 7.59 3.81 7.95
C PRO A 22 6.22 3.45 8.54
N ALA A 23 6.14 2.34 9.23
CA ALA A 23 4.88 1.85 9.78
C ALA A 23 5.13 0.90 10.95
N THR A 24 4.10 0.61 11.71
CA THR A 24 4.18 -0.30 12.85
C THR A 24 4.08 -1.76 12.45
N ASP A 25 3.36 -2.03 11.35
CA ASP A 25 3.18 -3.37 10.81
C ASP A 25 2.91 -3.31 9.30
N PRO A 26 2.93 -4.46 8.59
CA PRO A 26 2.70 -4.47 7.14
C PRO A 26 1.34 -3.92 6.71
N ALA A 27 0.29 -4.16 7.48
CA ALA A 27 -1.04 -3.64 7.18
C ALA A 27 -1.05 -2.12 7.21
N ASP A 28 -0.43 -1.53 8.23
CA ASP A 28 -0.30 -0.08 8.36
C ASP A 28 0.50 0.51 7.18
N ALA A 29 1.55 -0.18 6.76
CA ALA A 29 2.33 0.24 5.59
C ALA A 29 1.48 0.23 4.31
N ALA A 30 0.68 -0.80 4.10
CA ALA A 30 -0.20 -0.89 2.93
C ALA A 30 -1.25 0.22 2.93
N GLU A 31 -1.83 0.52 4.08
CA GLU A 31 -2.81 1.60 4.23
C GLU A 31 -2.16 2.97 3.98
N GLY A 32 -0.97 3.18 4.51
CA GLY A 32 -0.19 4.40 4.28
C GLY A 32 0.15 4.60 2.81
N TRP A 33 0.50 3.53 2.12
CA TRP A 33 0.75 3.57 0.68
C TRP A 33 -0.51 3.97 -0.10
N ALA A 34 -1.65 3.39 0.25
CA ALA A 34 -2.92 3.68 -0.42
C ALA A 34 -3.30 5.16 -0.29
N GLU A 35 -3.16 5.70 0.91
CA GLU A 35 -3.41 7.11 1.15
C GLU A 35 -2.48 8.00 0.35
N TRP A 36 -1.19 7.70 0.38
CA TRP A 36 -0.18 8.45 -0.38
C TRP A 36 -0.43 8.38 -1.88
N HIS A 37 -0.73 7.19 -2.40
CA HIS A 37 -0.96 6.97 -3.83
C HIS A 37 -2.17 7.76 -4.33
N ASP A 38 -3.29 7.66 -3.63
CA ASP A 38 -4.51 8.39 -4.01
C ASP A 38 -4.30 9.89 -3.95
N ARG A 39 -3.62 10.38 -2.93
CA ARG A 39 -3.34 11.79 -2.77
C ARG A 39 -2.40 12.31 -3.87
N SER A 40 -1.37 11.53 -4.21
CA SER A 40 -0.39 11.92 -5.23
C SER A 40 -0.94 11.90 -6.64
N SER A 41 -1.82 10.94 -6.94
CA SER A 41 -2.42 10.80 -8.27
C SER A 41 -3.59 11.75 -8.49
N ALA A 42 -4.18 12.26 -7.42
CA ALA A 42 -5.40 13.07 -7.42
C ALA A 42 -6.62 12.37 -8.06
N GLU A 43 -6.52 11.07 -8.30
CA GLU A 43 -7.63 10.28 -8.87
C GLU A 43 -8.50 9.63 -7.81
N TYR A 44 -7.97 9.44 -6.61
CA TYR A 44 -8.66 8.81 -5.48
C TYR A 44 -9.33 7.49 -5.84
N ARG A 45 -8.64 6.67 -6.64
CA ARG A 45 -9.19 5.40 -7.16
C ARG A 45 -9.54 4.43 -6.05
N ILE A 46 -8.70 4.35 -5.04
CA ILE A 46 -8.90 3.43 -3.92
C ILE A 46 -10.02 3.96 -3.02
N ALA A 47 -10.05 5.26 -2.76
CA ALA A 47 -11.11 5.88 -1.97
C ALA A 47 -12.48 5.79 -2.62
N SER A 48 -12.55 5.63 -3.93
CA SER A 48 -13.83 5.46 -4.66
C SER A 48 -14.34 4.00 -4.65
N GLY A 49 -13.73 3.13 -3.86
CA GLY A 49 -14.19 1.75 -3.66
C GLY A 49 -13.46 0.70 -4.48
N ARG A 50 -12.41 1.07 -5.19
CA ARG A 50 -11.58 0.09 -5.89
C ARG A 50 -10.63 -0.60 -4.93
N GLU A 51 -10.43 -1.88 -5.20
CA GLU A 51 -9.42 -2.66 -4.49
C GLU A 51 -8.14 -2.70 -5.32
N GLU A 52 -7.00 -2.57 -4.66
CA GLU A 52 -5.69 -2.72 -5.30
C GLU A 52 -4.88 -3.74 -4.51
N ILE A 53 -4.15 -4.58 -5.24
CA ILE A 53 -3.25 -5.55 -4.62
C ILE A 53 -1.86 -4.93 -4.59
N VAL A 54 -1.28 -4.84 -3.41
CA VAL A 54 0.06 -4.31 -3.21
C VAL A 54 0.95 -5.36 -2.57
N ILE A 55 2.24 -5.24 -2.80
CA ILE A 55 3.23 -6.08 -2.13
C ILE A 55 3.93 -5.22 -1.10
N VAL A 56 4.01 -5.72 0.13
CA VAL A 56 4.67 -5.06 1.25
C VAL A 56 5.87 -5.91 1.65
N ARG A 57 7.04 -5.31 1.61
CA ARG A 57 8.30 -5.96 1.99
C ARG A 57 8.89 -5.28 3.21
N ASP A 58 9.17 -6.05 4.25
CA ASP A 58 9.90 -5.59 5.42
C ASP A 58 11.39 -5.48 5.06
N VAL A 59 11.94 -4.28 5.14
CA VAL A 59 13.33 -4.02 4.78
C VAL A 59 14.31 -4.75 5.70
N GLU A 60 13.95 -4.93 6.96
CA GLU A 60 14.82 -5.58 7.95
C GLU A 60 14.86 -7.09 7.81
N THR A 61 13.69 -7.72 7.67
CA THR A 61 13.58 -9.18 7.64
C THR A 61 13.59 -9.76 6.24
N GLY A 62 13.24 -8.95 5.24
CA GLY A 62 13.05 -9.39 3.87
C GLY A 62 11.73 -10.12 3.64
N GLU A 63 10.87 -10.22 4.64
CA GLU A 63 9.55 -10.80 4.46
C GLU A 63 8.71 -9.95 3.52
N GLN A 64 8.02 -10.64 2.62
CA GLN A 64 7.24 -10.02 1.57
C GLN A 64 5.89 -10.71 1.48
N ARG A 65 4.83 -9.92 1.34
CA ARG A 65 3.47 -10.44 1.33
C ARG A 65 2.56 -9.55 0.50
N GLU A 66 1.56 -10.16 -0.15
CA GLU A 66 0.52 -9.42 -0.83
C GLU A 66 -0.53 -8.93 0.16
N TRP A 67 -1.03 -7.72 -0.09
CA TRP A 67 -2.10 -7.10 0.68
C TRP A 67 -3.11 -6.50 -0.26
N ILE A 68 -4.38 -6.62 0.09
CA ILE A 68 -5.46 -5.97 -0.64
C ILE A 68 -5.80 -4.68 0.11
N VAL A 69 -5.68 -3.53 -0.57
CA VAL A 69 -6.04 -2.24 0.01
C VAL A 69 -7.35 -1.77 -0.58
N ARG A 70 -8.18 -1.18 0.26
CA ARG A 70 -9.51 -0.73 -0.07
C ARG A 70 -9.78 0.59 0.63
N GLY A 71 -10.46 1.49 -0.05
CA GLY A 71 -10.89 2.76 0.53
C GLY A 71 -12.40 2.87 0.57
N GLU A 72 -12.90 3.71 1.45
CA GLU A 72 -14.29 4.10 1.52
C GLU A 72 -14.46 5.56 1.08
N ALA A 73 -15.70 6.02 0.96
CA ALA A 73 -16.02 7.35 0.43
C ALA A 73 -15.34 8.53 1.14
N MET A 74 -14.98 8.39 2.39
CA MET A 74 -14.04 9.28 3.09
C MET A 74 -12.66 8.63 3.00
N PRO A 75 -11.54 9.35 3.11
CA PRO A 75 -10.23 8.73 2.88
C PRO A 75 -9.80 7.79 4.02
N TYR A 76 -10.59 6.77 4.23
CA TYR A 76 -10.27 5.66 5.11
C TYR A 76 -9.82 4.48 4.27
N TYR A 77 -8.64 3.99 4.56
CA TYR A 77 -8.08 2.85 3.85
C TYR A 77 -7.91 1.69 4.81
N THR A 78 -8.26 0.49 4.34
CA THR A 78 -8.04 -0.74 5.08
C THR A 78 -7.18 -1.68 4.26
N ALA A 79 -6.42 -2.55 4.93
CA ALA A 79 -5.60 -3.55 4.28
C ALA A 79 -5.92 -4.92 4.85
N GLN A 80 -6.02 -5.92 3.97
CA GLN A 80 -6.27 -7.30 4.33
C GLN A 80 -5.20 -8.18 3.67
N PRO A 81 -4.79 -9.31 4.30
CA PRO A 81 -3.89 -10.26 3.65
C PRO A 81 -4.50 -10.75 2.35
N GLY A 82 -3.71 -10.73 1.32
CA GLY A 82 -4.10 -11.17 -0.02
C GLY A 82 -4.06 -12.67 -0.21
#